data_e3aed3fca59730e6b54fe5051af5ef75
#
_entry.id   e3aed3fca59730e6b54fe5051af5ef75
#
_cell.length_a   1.000
_cell.length_b   1.000
_cell.length_c   1.000
_cell.angle_alpha   90.00
_cell.angle_beta   90.00
_cell.angle_gamma   90.00
#
_symmetry.space_group_name_H-M   'P 1'
#
loop_
_entity.id
_entity.type
_entity.pdbx_description
1 polymer ?
#
loop_
_entity_poly.entity_id
_entity_poly.type
_entity_poly.pdbx_seq_one_letter_code
_entity_poly.pdbx_strand_id
1 'polypeptide(L)'
;MANFKIIIKKLQKAILSRGLIVKIGTSQFYSKEQERLITITVISTPVFRETKKGWKDCDYEILRTASQYDVVECLKEIWEAVEK
;
A
#
# COMPACT_ATOMS: atom_id res chain seq x y z
N MET A 1 -14.54 13.72 11.77
CA MET A 1 -13.73 13.41 10.59
C MET A 1 -12.92 12.14 10.78
N ALA A 2 -12.95 11.27 9.80
CA ALA A 2 -12.09 10.09 9.84
C ALA A 2 -10.63 10.50 9.63
N ASN A 3 -9.75 10.05 10.51
CA ASN A 3 -8.32 10.28 10.35
C ASN A 3 -7.71 9.08 9.61
N PHE A 4 -7.60 9.21 8.30
CA PHE A 4 -7.10 8.12 7.45
C PHE A 4 -5.69 7.67 7.83
N LYS A 5 -4.83 8.58 8.27
CA LYS A 5 -3.46 8.21 8.68
C LYS A 5 -3.48 7.21 9.84
N ILE A 6 -4.31 7.46 10.84
CA ILE A 6 -4.42 6.58 12.00
C ILE A 6 -5.00 5.22 11.60
N ILE A 7 -6.05 5.23 10.79
CA ILE A 7 -6.70 4.01 10.32
C ILE A 7 -5.73 3.17 9.49
N ILE A 8 -5.00 3.80 8.57
CA ILE A 8 -4.02 3.13 7.72
C ILE A 8 -2.91 2.50 8.56
N LYS A 9 -2.38 3.23 9.55
CA LYS A 9 -1.34 2.70 10.43
C LYS A 9 -1.82 1.51 11.24
N LYS A 10 -3.04 1.57 11.77
CA LYS A 10 -3.60 0.47 12.53
C LYS A 10 -3.79 -0.78 11.68
N LEU A 11 -4.31 -0.62 10.47
CA LEU A 11 -4.49 -1.73 9.55
C LEU A 11 -3.15 -2.33 9.12
N GLN A 12 -2.18 -1.48 8.78
CA GLN A 12 -0.85 -1.93 8.41
C GLN A 12 -0.20 -2.73 9.52
N LYS A 13 -0.28 -2.23 10.76
CA LYS A 13 0.27 -2.92 11.92
C LYS A 13 -0.43 -4.26 12.16
N ALA A 14 -1.75 -4.29 12.03
CA ALA A 14 -2.52 -5.52 12.20
C ALA A 14 -2.15 -6.57 11.14
N ILE A 15 -2.01 -6.14 9.90
CA ILE A 15 -1.59 -7.02 8.80
C ILE A 15 -0.19 -7.57 9.05
N LEU A 16 0.73 -6.69 9.48
CA LEU A 16 2.10 -7.10 9.79
C LEU A 16 2.15 -8.11 10.91
N SER A 17 1.28 -7.98 11.91
CA SER A 17 1.22 -8.92 13.03
C SER A 17 0.81 -10.33 12.60
N ARG A 18 0.19 -10.47 11.42
CA ARG A 18 -0.18 -11.76 10.85
C ARG A 18 0.91 -12.34 9.93
N GLY A 19 2.05 -11.66 9.83
CA GLY A 19 3.18 -12.15 9.07
C GLY A 19 3.28 -11.65 7.63
N LEU A 20 2.35 -10.80 7.20
CA LEU A 20 2.40 -10.23 5.86
C LEU A 20 2.98 -8.81 5.90
N ILE A 21 4.03 -8.58 5.13
CA ILE A 21 4.65 -7.27 5.04
C ILE A 21 3.95 -6.47 3.94
N VAL A 22 3.45 -5.29 4.30
CA VAL A 22 2.83 -4.36 3.36
C VAL A 22 3.56 -3.04 3.44
N LYS A 23 4.03 -2.55 2.30
CA LYS A 23 4.71 -1.26 2.21
C LYS A 23 3.75 -0.23 1.64
N ILE A 24 3.73 0.96 2.24
CA ILE A 24 2.90 2.07 1.77
C ILE A 24 3.83 3.23 1.48
N GLY A 25 3.86 3.63 0.20
CA GLY A 25 4.66 4.77 -0.23
C GLY A 25 3.78 5.83 -0.84
N THR A 26 4.20 7.08 -0.75
CA THR A 26 3.48 8.19 -1.35
C THR A 26 4.41 8.97 -2.27
N SER A 27 3.85 9.50 -3.34
CA SER A 27 4.55 10.42 -4.23
C SER A 27 3.59 11.53 -4.61
N GLN A 28 4.16 12.69 -4.95
CA GLN A 28 3.36 13.86 -5.33
C GLN A 28 3.80 14.32 -6.71
N PHE A 29 2.84 14.79 -7.48
CA PHE A 29 3.13 15.44 -8.74
C PHE A 29 2.16 16.60 -8.97
N TYR A 30 2.56 17.56 -9.77
CA TYR A 30 1.72 18.70 -10.10
C TYR A 30 0.92 18.39 -11.36
N SER A 31 -0.41 18.45 -11.25
CA SER A 31 -1.29 18.25 -12.40
C SER A 31 -1.62 19.59 -13.04
N LYS A 32 -1.18 19.78 -14.29
CA LYS A 32 -1.50 21.00 -15.05
C LYS A 32 -2.98 21.10 -15.37
N GLU A 33 -3.63 19.96 -15.57
CA GLU A 33 -5.05 19.92 -15.87
C GLU A 33 -5.91 20.39 -14.70
N GLN A 34 -5.54 19.96 -13.50
CA GLN A 34 -6.28 20.29 -12.28
C GLN A 34 -5.68 21.47 -11.53
N GLU A 35 -4.53 21.96 -11.98
CA GLU A 35 -3.80 23.07 -11.37
C GLU A 35 -3.55 22.88 -9.88
N ARG A 36 -3.19 21.66 -9.47
CA ARG A 36 -2.92 21.36 -8.07
C ARG A 36 -1.95 20.19 -7.94
N LEU A 37 -1.40 20.05 -6.73
CA LEU A 37 -0.60 18.90 -6.37
C LEU A 37 -1.51 17.70 -6.12
N ILE A 38 -1.14 16.58 -6.69
CA ILE A 38 -1.84 15.30 -6.48
C ILE A 38 -0.90 14.35 -5.77
N THR A 39 -1.40 13.76 -4.68
CA THR A 39 -0.67 12.74 -3.94
C THR A 39 -1.16 11.36 -4.36
N ILE A 40 -0.24 10.51 -4.78
CA ILE A 40 -0.56 9.13 -5.12
C ILE A 40 0.03 8.22 -4.06
N THR A 41 -0.78 7.31 -3.54
CA THR A 41 -0.37 6.29 -2.59
C THR A 41 -0.26 4.95 -3.30
N VAL A 42 0.86 4.26 -3.09
CA VAL A 42 1.10 2.94 -3.64
C VAL A 42 1.23 1.94 -2.50
N ILE A 43 0.44 0.88 -2.56
CA ILE A 43 0.52 -0.23 -1.61
C ILE A 43 1.21 -1.37 -2.33
N SER A 44 2.28 -1.89 -1.73
CA SER A 44 3.04 -2.99 -2.31
C SER A 44 3.45 -3.99 -1.24
N THR A 45 3.81 -5.19 -1.68
CA THR A 45 4.31 -6.23 -0.80
C THR A 45 5.59 -6.80 -1.41
N PRO A 46 6.62 -7.09 -0.58
CA PRO A 46 7.83 -7.70 -1.10
C PRO A 46 7.57 -9.14 -1.52
N VAL A 47 8.11 -9.53 -2.66
CA VAL A 47 8.09 -10.91 -3.14
C VAL A 47 9.50 -11.32 -3.52
N PHE A 48 9.83 -12.58 -3.29
CA PHE A 48 11.14 -13.12 -3.67
C PHE A 48 10.97 -13.86 -4.99
N ARG A 49 11.82 -13.52 -5.95
CA ARG A 49 11.84 -14.20 -7.25
C ARG A 49 13.19 -14.88 -7.44
N GLU A 50 13.15 -16.13 -7.89
CA GLU A 50 14.36 -16.84 -8.27
C GLU A 50 14.84 -16.34 -9.63
N THR A 51 16.10 -15.93 -9.68
CA THR A 51 16.73 -15.47 -10.92
C THR A 51 17.96 -16.32 -11.19
N LYS A 52 18.56 -16.17 -12.36
CA LYS A 52 19.80 -16.86 -12.73
C LYS A 52 20.95 -16.56 -11.77
N LYS A 53 20.88 -15.44 -11.04
CA LYS A 53 21.90 -15.02 -10.08
C LYS A 53 21.50 -15.32 -8.63
N GLY A 54 20.39 -16.02 -8.40
CA GLY A 54 19.86 -16.34 -7.06
C GLY A 54 18.55 -15.62 -6.81
N TRP A 55 18.19 -15.49 -5.54
CA TRP A 55 16.92 -14.87 -5.15
C TRP A 55 17.06 -13.34 -5.17
N LYS A 56 16.07 -12.69 -5.71
CA LYS A 56 16.02 -11.23 -5.76
C LYS A 56 14.73 -10.73 -5.11
N ASP A 57 14.88 -9.69 -4.26
CA ASP A 57 13.73 -9.01 -3.68
C ASP A 57 13.08 -8.13 -4.73
N CYS A 58 11.77 -8.29 -4.90
CA CYS A 58 10.97 -7.45 -5.77
C CYS A 58 9.75 -7.00 -5.01
N ASP A 59 9.24 -5.81 -5.34
CA ASP A 59 7.99 -5.34 -4.77
C ASP A 59 6.87 -5.60 -5.78
N TYR A 60 5.79 -6.21 -5.29
CA TYR A 60 4.57 -6.38 -6.06
C TYR A 60 3.60 -5.27 -5.70
N GLU A 61 3.24 -4.44 -6.69
CA GLU A 61 2.30 -3.35 -6.50
C GLU A 61 0.88 -3.91 -6.42
N ILE A 62 0.23 -3.70 -5.29
CA ILE A 62 -1.14 -4.16 -5.07
C ILE A 62 -2.15 -3.12 -5.54
N LEU A 63 -1.89 -1.86 -5.19
CA LEU A 63 -2.80 -0.76 -5.51
C LEU A 63 -2.02 0.54 -5.68
N ARG A 64 -2.47 1.33 -6.63
CA ARG A 64 -1.99 2.71 -6.84
C ARG A 64 -3.21 3.61 -6.95
N THR A 65 -3.33 4.57 -6.04
CA THR A 65 -4.52 5.41 -5.99
C THR A 65 -4.22 6.78 -5.42
N ALA A 66 -5.00 7.77 -5.84
CA ALA A 66 -4.98 9.11 -5.26
C ALA A 66 -6.00 9.25 -4.13
N SER A 67 -6.81 8.22 -3.87
CA SER A 67 -7.87 8.27 -2.87
C SER A 67 -7.45 7.56 -1.59
N GLN A 68 -7.49 8.27 -0.45
CA GLN A 68 -7.23 7.65 0.85
C GLN A 68 -8.29 6.62 1.21
N TYR A 69 -9.50 6.82 0.75
CA TYR A 69 -10.58 5.85 0.95
C TYR A 69 -10.24 4.51 0.32
N ASP A 70 -9.72 4.53 -0.91
CA ASP A 70 -9.33 3.29 -1.60
C ASP A 70 -8.20 2.58 -0.86
N VAL A 71 -7.27 3.33 -0.27
CA VAL A 71 -6.18 2.76 0.53
C VAL A 71 -6.75 2.00 1.73
N VAL A 72 -7.68 2.60 2.45
CA VAL A 72 -8.32 1.97 3.61
C VAL A 72 -9.08 0.72 3.19
N GLU A 73 -9.86 0.79 2.12
CA GLU A 73 -10.63 -0.35 1.63
C GLU A 73 -9.71 -1.51 1.22
N CYS A 74 -8.62 -1.20 0.53
CA CYS A 74 -7.65 -2.21 0.12
C CYS A 74 -7.02 -2.89 1.34
N LEU A 75 -6.62 -2.12 2.35
CA LEU A 75 -6.01 -2.66 3.56
C LEU A 75 -7.00 -3.51 4.35
N LYS A 76 -8.28 -3.14 4.38
CA LYS A 76 -9.32 -3.95 5.01
C LYS A 76 -9.46 -5.30 4.31
N GLU A 77 -9.47 -5.32 2.99
CA GLU A 77 -9.55 -6.56 2.22
C GLU A 77 -8.36 -7.47 2.49
N ILE A 78 -7.15 -6.89 2.56
CA ILE A 78 -5.94 -7.65 2.89
C ILE A 78 -6.05 -8.21 4.30
N TRP A 79 -6.48 -7.39 5.26
CA TRP A 79 -6.66 -7.81 6.64
C TRP A 79 -7.62 -8.98 6.76
N GLU A 80 -8.76 -8.90 6.10
CA GLU A 80 -9.74 -9.98 6.10
C GLU A 80 -9.18 -11.27 5.51
N ALA A 81 -8.36 -11.15 4.46
CA ALA A 81 -7.75 -12.31 3.82
C ALA A 81 -6.71 -12.99 4.70
N VAL A 82 -5.89 -12.22 5.44
CA VAL A 82 -4.84 -12.80 6.28
C VAL A 82 -5.37 -13.30 7.62
N GLU A 83 -6.56 -12.87 8.01
CA GLU A 83 -7.18 -13.30 9.26
C GLU A 83 -7.82 -14.70 9.15
N LYS A 84 -8.10 -15.14 7.96
CA LYS A 84 -8.71 -16.46 7.72
C LYS A 84 -7.75 -17.61 7.89
#